data_086f5ba3b322dbbc9bea892fbc16949f
#
_entry.id   086f5ba3b322dbbc9bea892fbc16949f
#
_cell.length_a   1.000
_cell.length_b   1.000
_cell.length_c   1.000
_cell.angle_alpha   90.00
_cell.angle_beta   90.00
_cell.angle_gamma   90.00
#
_symmetry.space_group_name_H-M   'P 1'
#
loop_
_entity.id
_entity.type
_entity.pdbx_description
1 polymer ?
#
loop_
_entity_poly.entity_id
_entity_poly.type
_entity_poly.pdbx_seq_one_letter_code
_entity_poly.pdbx_strand_id
1 'polypeptide(L)'
;MKILLVRLSSLGDLIHTLPALTDLARHLPQAELNWLCEASFADIARLHPFVRRIHTLRLRQWRKRWWDADVWRQIGSLKSSLRAEGYDCVLDAQGLLKSAWAARLSGVPVTGLDAASAREPLAARFYRRRYPVAKGRDAVWRNRTLFAQAFGYTFDGAADFGVEVPAAGSLNGLPPRYFAALHATSRDSKLWPQQNWTALLTELHRRYRLPVLLPWGSPAEKARAEAMAAELPFAVVCPPLNLLQAAFMLQGAQAVIGVDTGLLHLADALARPLVGIYTDSDPHKTGVQPSPRALSLGGIGQCPGAAEALSAVEQVMQAA
;
A
#
# COMPACT_ATOMS: atom_id res chain seq x y z
N MET A 1 3.68 23.57 -12.55
CA MET A 1 3.74 23.57 -11.07
C MET A 1 4.46 22.29 -10.62
N LYS A 2 5.48 22.45 -9.78
CA LYS A 2 6.28 21.33 -9.26
C LYS A 2 5.90 21.02 -7.82
N ILE A 3 5.46 19.79 -7.57
CA ILE A 3 4.86 19.37 -6.31
C ILE A 3 5.76 18.32 -5.64
N LEU A 4 6.05 18.50 -4.36
CA LEU A 4 6.61 17.44 -3.52
C LEU A 4 5.49 16.82 -2.66
N LEU A 5 5.16 15.57 -2.93
CA LEU A 5 4.34 14.76 -2.05
C LEU A 5 5.21 14.12 -0.98
N VAL A 6 4.79 14.22 0.28
CA VAL A 6 5.42 13.53 1.41
C VAL A 6 4.46 12.50 1.98
N ARG A 7 4.77 11.23 1.75
CA ARG A 7 4.10 10.06 2.33
C ARG A 7 5.15 8.98 2.55
N LEU A 8 5.61 8.85 3.79
CA LEU A 8 6.81 8.08 4.10
C LEU A 8 6.53 6.58 4.26
N SER A 9 5.42 6.22 4.88
CA SER A 9 5.05 4.85 5.29
C SER A 9 3.57 4.81 5.70
N SER A 10 2.89 3.69 5.87
CA SER A 10 3.35 2.33 5.58
C SER A 10 3.04 1.94 4.13
N LEU A 11 3.26 0.65 3.75
CA LEU A 11 2.99 0.15 2.41
C LEU A 11 1.55 0.43 1.96
N GLY A 12 0.56 0.02 2.76
CA GLY A 12 -0.86 0.28 2.46
C GLY A 12 -1.18 1.77 2.39
N ASP A 13 -0.58 2.59 3.26
CA ASP A 13 -0.79 4.04 3.24
C ASP A 13 -0.30 4.71 1.94
N LEU A 14 0.83 4.24 1.38
CA LEU A 14 1.30 4.73 0.07
C LEU A 14 0.31 4.35 -1.02
N ILE A 15 -0.15 3.10 -1.02
CA ILE A 15 -1.13 2.60 -2.01
C ILE A 15 -2.43 3.38 -1.92
N HIS A 16 -2.98 3.60 -0.72
CA HIS A 16 -4.19 4.41 -0.52
C HIS A 16 -4.04 5.87 -0.96
N THR A 17 -2.82 6.32 -1.26
CA THR A 17 -2.59 7.68 -1.79
C THR A 17 -2.64 7.73 -3.32
N LEU A 18 -2.45 6.60 -4.02
CA LEU A 18 -2.40 6.54 -5.47
C LEU A 18 -3.66 7.11 -6.17
N PRO A 19 -4.90 6.84 -5.71
CA PRO A 19 -6.08 7.44 -6.35
C PRO A 19 -6.11 8.96 -6.31
N ALA A 20 -5.56 9.57 -5.27
CA ALA A 20 -5.44 11.03 -5.22
C ALA A 20 -4.42 11.57 -6.24
N LEU A 21 -3.41 10.77 -6.62
CA LEU A 21 -2.49 11.13 -7.71
C LEU A 21 -3.16 11.01 -9.07
N THR A 22 -3.99 9.99 -9.28
CA THR A 22 -4.79 9.85 -10.51
C THR A 22 -5.73 11.02 -10.68
N ASP A 23 -6.45 11.42 -9.62
CA ASP A 23 -7.30 12.61 -9.65
C ASP A 23 -6.50 13.87 -9.96
N LEU A 24 -5.35 14.04 -9.28
CA LEU A 24 -4.48 15.19 -9.50
C LEU A 24 -3.98 15.25 -10.94
N ALA A 25 -3.56 14.11 -11.51
CA ALA A 25 -3.12 14.02 -12.90
C ALA A 25 -4.19 14.42 -13.91
N ARG A 26 -5.46 14.06 -13.63
CA ARG A 26 -6.62 14.45 -14.47
C ARG A 26 -6.90 15.94 -14.42
N HIS A 27 -6.79 16.56 -13.24
CA HIS A 27 -7.12 17.98 -13.04
C HIS A 27 -5.93 18.91 -13.33
N LEU A 28 -4.71 18.45 -13.11
CA LEU A 28 -3.48 19.23 -13.32
C LEU A 28 -2.45 18.42 -14.13
N PRO A 29 -2.74 18.05 -15.38
CA PRO A 29 -1.89 17.17 -16.19
C PRO A 29 -0.49 17.74 -16.45
N GLN A 30 -0.32 19.06 -16.36
CA GLN A 30 0.95 19.76 -16.53
C GLN A 30 1.75 19.88 -15.21
N ALA A 31 1.24 19.37 -14.10
CA ALA A 31 2.00 19.38 -12.86
C ALA A 31 3.07 18.29 -12.88
N GLU A 32 4.22 18.59 -12.28
CA GLU A 32 5.31 17.65 -12.08
C GLU A 32 5.31 17.21 -10.63
N LEU A 33 5.01 15.94 -10.38
CA LEU A 33 4.93 15.38 -9.04
C LEU A 33 6.16 14.54 -8.71
N ASN A 34 6.85 14.92 -7.63
CA ASN A 34 7.91 14.14 -7.02
C ASN A 34 7.43 13.59 -5.67
N TRP A 35 7.89 12.42 -5.27
CA TRP A 35 7.45 11.77 -4.04
C TRP A 35 8.62 11.51 -3.09
N LEU A 36 8.48 11.93 -1.83
CA LEU A 36 9.41 11.60 -0.73
C LEU A 36 8.81 10.46 0.11
N CYS A 37 9.47 9.31 0.14
CA CYS A 37 9.07 8.14 0.89
C CYS A 37 10.24 7.40 1.53
N GLU A 38 9.94 6.45 2.43
CA GLU A 38 10.94 5.51 2.97
C GLU A 38 11.50 4.64 1.84
N ALA A 39 12.81 4.41 1.82
CA ALA A 39 13.50 3.69 0.73
C ALA A 39 12.90 2.29 0.46
N SER A 40 12.41 1.61 1.51
CA SER A 40 11.76 0.30 1.40
C SER A 40 10.43 0.31 0.64
N PHE A 41 9.84 1.49 0.39
CA PHE A 41 8.55 1.63 -0.31
C PHE A 41 8.67 2.40 -1.63
N ALA A 42 9.88 2.73 -2.06
CA ALA A 42 10.10 3.50 -3.29
C ALA A 42 9.48 2.84 -4.53
N ASP A 43 9.45 1.51 -4.57
CA ASP A 43 8.88 0.76 -5.68
C ASP A 43 7.38 0.99 -5.85
N ILE A 44 6.64 1.25 -4.75
CA ILE A 44 5.21 1.59 -4.84
C ILE A 44 5.00 2.94 -5.52
N ALA A 45 5.84 3.92 -5.21
CA ALA A 45 5.76 5.22 -5.87
C ALA A 45 6.08 5.14 -7.38
N ARG A 46 6.90 4.14 -7.80
CA ARG A 46 7.20 3.88 -9.22
C ARG A 46 6.04 3.30 -10.01
N LEU A 47 5.06 2.71 -9.34
CA LEU A 47 3.89 2.12 -10.00
C LEU A 47 2.93 3.17 -10.58
N HIS A 48 3.05 4.44 -10.20
CA HIS A 48 2.16 5.47 -10.71
C HIS A 48 2.88 6.37 -11.71
N PRO A 49 2.45 6.41 -13.00
CA PRO A 49 3.17 7.10 -14.09
C PRO A 49 3.26 8.62 -13.91
N PHE A 50 2.39 9.21 -13.10
CA PHE A 50 2.43 10.64 -12.79
C PHE A 50 3.59 11.02 -11.86
N VAL A 51 4.23 10.06 -11.17
CA VAL A 51 5.40 10.29 -10.32
C VAL A 51 6.66 10.41 -11.16
N ARG A 52 7.24 11.61 -11.23
CA ARG A 52 8.43 11.89 -12.05
C ARG A 52 9.73 11.52 -11.37
N ARG A 53 9.86 11.86 -10.08
CA ARG A 53 11.06 11.56 -9.29
C ARG A 53 10.68 11.08 -7.90
N ILE A 54 11.46 10.15 -7.38
CA ILE A 54 11.30 9.62 -6.03
C ILE A 54 12.54 9.99 -5.23
N HIS A 55 12.31 10.71 -4.13
CA HIS A 55 13.31 10.95 -3.11
C HIS A 55 13.10 9.94 -1.98
N THR A 56 14.19 9.38 -1.48
CA THR A 56 14.12 8.37 -0.43
C THR A 56 14.85 8.79 0.83
N LEU A 57 14.34 8.33 1.96
CA LEU A 57 14.98 8.45 3.25
C LEU A 57 14.97 7.11 3.98
N ARG A 58 15.73 6.98 5.06
CA ARG A 58 15.89 5.74 5.83
C ARG A 58 15.72 6.01 7.33
N LEU A 59 14.59 6.61 7.72
CA LEU A 59 14.35 7.07 9.10
C LEU A 59 14.52 5.99 10.15
N ARG A 60 14.10 4.74 9.86
CA ARG A 60 14.26 3.60 10.78
C ARG A 60 15.73 3.30 11.06
N GLN A 61 16.58 3.39 10.05
CA GLN A 61 18.02 3.18 10.18
C GLN A 61 18.68 4.40 10.85
N TRP A 62 18.34 5.62 10.42
CA TRP A 62 18.88 6.86 10.97
C TRP A 62 18.61 6.99 12.48
N ARG A 63 17.41 6.65 12.93
CA ARG A 63 17.06 6.67 14.37
C ARG A 63 17.92 5.72 15.22
N LYS A 64 18.38 4.60 14.65
CA LYS A 64 19.27 3.64 15.35
C LYS A 64 20.72 4.09 15.39
N ARG A 65 21.11 5.04 14.53
CA ARG A 65 22.49 5.49 14.33
C ARG A 65 22.59 7.01 14.25
N TRP A 66 21.75 7.73 15.00
CA TRP A 66 21.65 9.19 14.95
C TRP A 66 22.96 9.91 15.32
N TRP A 67 23.89 9.24 16.03
CA TRP A 67 25.23 9.74 16.37
C TRP A 67 26.25 9.59 15.24
N ASP A 68 25.93 8.85 14.18
CA ASP A 68 26.82 8.56 13.07
C ASP A 68 26.87 9.74 12.09
N ALA A 69 28.07 10.26 11.81
CA ALA A 69 28.29 11.35 10.88
C ALA A 69 27.78 11.03 9.45
N ASP A 70 27.73 9.75 9.06
CA ASP A 70 27.20 9.32 7.78
C ASP A 70 25.69 9.60 7.68
N VAL A 71 24.94 9.40 8.76
CA VAL A 71 23.53 9.74 8.81
C VAL A 71 23.30 11.21 8.54
N TRP A 72 24.09 12.09 9.14
CA TRP A 72 23.99 13.53 8.92
C TRP A 72 24.39 13.95 7.51
N ARG A 73 25.38 13.27 6.90
CA ARG A 73 25.72 13.45 5.48
C ARG A 73 24.55 13.06 4.58
N GLN A 74 23.90 11.91 4.82
CA GLN A 74 22.73 11.46 4.07
C GLN A 74 21.56 12.45 4.20
N ILE A 75 21.28 12.95 5.40
CA ILE A 75 20.26 14.00 5.63
C ILE A 75 20.61 15.28 4.88
N GLY A 76 21.88 15.71 4.94
CA GLY A 76 22.38 16.88 4.21
C GLY A 76 22.23 16.74 2.71
N SER A 77 22.59 15.59 2.16
CA SER A 77 22.43 15.27 0.73
C SER A 77 20.96 15.29 0.29
N LEU A 78 20.07 14.65 1.07
CA LEU A 78 18.64 14.70 0.82
C LEU A 78 18.10 16.13 0.84
N LYS A 79 18.47 16.91 1.86
CA LYS A 79 18.07 18.32 1.98
C LYS A 79 18.52 19.14 0.76
N SER A 80 19.76 18.96 0.32
CA SER A 80 20.32 19.65 -0.86
C SER A 80 19.57 19.24 -2.11
N SER A 81 19.33 17.94 -2.31
CA SER A 81 18.57 17.41 -3.44
C SER A 81 17.15 17.97 -3.49
N LEU A 82 16.42 17.98 -2.36
CA LEU A 82 15.05 18.51 -2.29
C LEU A 82 15.01 20.02 -2.60
N ARG A 83 15.99 20.79 -2.11
CA ARG A 83 16.05 22.24 -2.35
C ARG A 83 16.41 22.60 -3.78
N ALA A 84 17.27 21.80 -4.41
CA ALA A 84 17.68 22.01 -5.80
C ALA A 84 16.52 21.82 -6.79
N GLU A 85 15.44 21.10 -6.40
CA GLU A 85 14.28 20.89 -7.26
C GLU A 85 13.43 22.14 -7.48
N GLY A 86 13.43 23.10 -6.55
CA GLY A 86 12.63 24.33 -6.68
C GLY A 86 11.13 24.08 -6.66
N TYR A 87 10.62 23.37 -5.66
CA TYR A 87 9.20 23.08 -5.52
C TYR A 87 8.33 24.31 -5.32
N ASP A 88 7.20 24.36 -6.02
CA ASP A 88 6.15 25.37 -5.82
C ASP A 88 5.25 25.03 -4.63
N CYS A 89 5.07 23.72 -4.36
CA CYS A 89 4.20 23.22 -3.31
C CYS A 89 4.77 21.96 -2.66
N VAL A 90 4.61 21.85 -1.35
CA VAL A 90 4.92 20.63 -0.57
C VAL A 90 3.66 20.20 0.16
N LEU A 91 3.19 18.98 -0.14
CA LEU A 91 2.01 18.38 0.50
C LEU A 91 2.44 17.21 1.39
N ASP A 92 2.27 17.35 2.71
CA ASP A 92 2.39 16.24 3.66
C ASP A 92 1.02 15.55 3.81
N ALA A 93 0.88 14.41 3.14
CA ALA A 93 -0.32 13.58 3.20
C ALA A 93 -0.32 12.59 4.39
N GLN A 94 0.72 12.58 5.22
CA GLN A 94 0.84 11.62 6.32
C GLN A 94 0.32 12.15 7.66
N GLY A 95 0.58 13.42 7.98
CA GLY A 95 0.13 14.05 9.21
C GLY A 95 0.81 13.50 10.48
N LEU A 96 2.12 13.22 10.42
CA LEU A 96 2.96 12.79 11.53
C LEU A 96 4.13 13.77 11.73
N LEU A 97 4.66 13.88 12.94
CA LEU A 97 5.82 14.72 13.22
C LEU A 97 7.03 14.37 12.35
N LYS A 98 7.25 13.08 12.13
CA LYS A 98 8.35 12.61 11.27
C LYS A 98 8.20 13.03 9.81
N SER A 99 6.96 13.05 9.28
CA SER A 99 6.70 13.48 7.90
C SER A 99 6.75 14.99 7.77
N ALA A 100 6.22 15.72 8.75
CA ALA A 100 6.33 17.17 8.82
C ALA A 100 7.79 17.63 8.88
N TRP A 101 8.64 16.94 9.66
CA TRP A 101 10.08 17.20 9.69
C TRP A 101 10.72 16.95 8.32
N ALA A 102 10.43 15.80 7.69
CA ALA A 102 10.98 15.45 6.39
C ALA A 102 10.54 16.45 5.29
N ALA A 103 9.28 16.88 5.30
CA ALA A 103 8.74 17.88 4.38
C ALA A 103 9.49 19.22 4.45
N ARG A 104 9.84 19.65 5.65
CA ARG A 104 10.58 20.91 5.87
C ARG A 104 12.02 20.91 5.34
N LEU A 105 12.61 19.75 5.05
CA LEU A 105 13.93 19.68 4.41
C LEU A 105 13.96 20.36 3.04
N SER A 106 12.81 20.42 2.35
CA SER A 106 12.66 21.12 1.07
C SER A 106 12.93 22.62 1.16
N GLY A 107 12.73 23.23 2.33
CA GLY A 107 12.79 24.68 2.52
C GLY A 107 11.55 25.45 2.05
N VAL A 108 10.55 24.77 1.51
CA VAL A 108 9.28 25.33 1.02
C VAL A 108 8.20 25.22 2.10
N PRO A 109 7.28 26.20 2.23
CA PRO A 109 6.15 26.10 3.14
C PRO A 109 5.30 24.87 2.89
N VAL A 110 5.07 24.07 3.95
CA VAL A 110 4.35 22.79 3.87
C VAL A 110 2.85 23.00 3.99
N THR A 111 2.11 22.26 3.18
CA THR A 111 0.66 22.10 3.24
C THR A 111 0.33 20.72 3.79
N GLY A 112 -0.73 20.58 4.59
CA GLY A 112 -1.13 19.28 5.13
C GLY A 112 -2.47 19.31 5.87
N LEU A 113 -2.74 18.27 6.64
CA LEU A 113 -3.94 18.13 7.45
C LEU A 113 -3.96 19.12 8.61
N ASP A 114 -5.14 19.59 9.01
CA ASP A 114 -5.29 20.33 10.25
C ASP A 114 -5.08 19.46 11.50
N ALA A 115 -5.05 20.09 12.68
CA ALA A 115 -4.79 19.38 13.93
C ALA A 115 -5.90 18.34 14.29
N ALA A 116 -7.14 18.59 13.90
CA ALA A 116 -8.25 17.67 14.15
C ALA A 116 -8.16 16.43 13.24
N SER A 117 -7.66 16.60 12.03
CA SER A 117 -7.57 15.56 10.99
C SER A 117 -6.27 14.78 11.00
N ALA A 118 -5.16 15.40 11.42
CA ALA A 118 -3.86 14.76 11.47
C ALA A 118 -3.84 13.58 12.46
N ARG A 119 -3.02 12.58 12.17
CA ARG A 119 -2.81 11.44 13.07
C ARG A 119 -2.07 11.87 14.34
N GLU A 120 -1.09 12.76 14.21
CA GLU A 120 -0.44 13.47 15.30
C GLU A 120 -0.79 14.96 15.21
N PRO A 121 -1.68 15.50 16.07
CA PRO A 121 -2.15 16.90 15.99
C PRO A 121 -1.04 17.94 15.96
N LEU A 122 0.08 17.66 16.64
CA LEU A 122 1.24 18.55 16.66
C LEU A 122 1.90 18.73 15.29
N ALA A 123 1.76 17.78 14.36
CA ALA A 123 2.30 17.90 13.01
C ALA A 123 1.73 19.13 12.29
N ALA A 124 0.46 19.46 12.53
CA ALA A 124 -0.21 20.61 11.92
C ALA A 124 0.46 21.95 12.26
N ARG A 125 1.20 22.05 13.37
CA ARG A 125 1.96 23.28 13.73
C ARG A 125 3.08 23.62 12.73
N PHE A 126 3.51 22.61 11.97
CA PHE A 126 4.58 22.77 10.97
C PHE A 126 4.04 23.11 9.58
N TYR A 127 2.70 23.13 9.39
CA TYR A 127 2.07 23.43 8.11
C TYR A 127 1.59 24.88 8.05
N ARG A 128 1.90 25.54 6.94
CA ARG A 128 1.42 26.90 6.65
C ARG A 128 -0.04 26.90 6.21
N ARG A 129 -0.42 25.92 5.35
CA ARG A 129 -1.82 25.71 4.94
C ARG A 129 -2.29 24.38 5.52
N ARG A 130 -3.51 24.38 6.08
CA ARG A 130 -4.07 23.26 6.81
C ARG A 130 -5.46 23.01 6.33
N TYR A 131 -5.79 21.76 6.02
CA TYR A 131 -7.08 21.37 5.49
C TYR A 131 -7.77 20.38 6.42
N PRO A 132 -9.07 20.62 6.72
CA PRO A 132 -9.86 19.69 7.52
C PRO A 132 -10.29 18.51 6.64
N VAL A 133 -10.02 17.29 7.12
CA VAL A 133 -10.45 16.05 6.49
C VAL A 133 -11.06 15.14 7.55
N ALA A 134 -12.33 14.78 7.40
CA ALA A 134 -13.08 14.02 8.38
C ALA A 134 -12.37 12.71 8.78
N LYS A 135 -12.25 12.46 10.09
CA LYS A 135 -11.87 11.15 10.64
C LYS A 135 -13.06 10.20 10.51
N GLY A 136 -12.81 8.91 10.42
CA GLY A 136 -13.88 7.89 10.31
C GLY A 136 -14.27 7.54 8.87
N ARG A 137 -13.76 8.27 7.88
CA ARG A 137 -13.84 7.88 6.46
C ARG A 137 -12.66 6.99 6.11
N ASP A 138 -12.79 6.20 5.03
CA ASP A 138 -11.73 5.33 4.54
C ASP A 138 -10.48 6.13 4.11
N ALA A 139 -9.34 5.45 4.09
CA ALA A 139 -8.05 6.08 3.84
C ALA A 139 -7.92 6.66 2.42
N VAL A 140 -8.52 6.03 1.41
CA VAL A 140 -8.50 6.48 0.02
C VAL A 140 -9.29 7.78 -0.10
N TRP A 141 -10.53 7.81 0.39
CA TRP A 141 -11.35 9.02 0.40
C TRP A 141 -10.66 10.19 1.10
N ARG A 142 -10.02 9.92 2.23
CA ARG A 142 -9.29 10.95 3.00
C ARG A 142 -8.12 11.54 2.22
N ASN A 143 -7.34 10.73 1.51
CA ASN A 143 -6.27 11.22 0.66
C ASN A 143 -6.81 12.04 -0.51
N ARG A 144 -7.83 11.54 -1.22
CA ARG A 144 -8.50 12.26 -2.31
C ARG A 144 -9.02 13.63 -1.84
N THR A 145 -9.67 13.68 -0.67
CA THR A 145 -10.19 14.92 -0.08
C THR A 145 -9.07 15.92 0.23
N LEU A 146 -7.96 15.47 0.83
CA LEU A 146 -6.83 16.35 1.13
C LEU A 146 -6.25 16.97 -0.15
N PHE A 147 -6.06 16.17 -1.19
CA PHE A 147 -5.52 16.65 -2.46
C PHE A 147 -6.51 17.61 -3.15
N ALA A 148 -7.79 17.26 -3.20
CA ALA A 148 -8.84 18.12 -3.78
C ALA A 148 -8.87 19.49 -3.13
N GLN A 149 -8.83 19.56 -1.80
CA GLN A 149 -8.78 20.84 -1.07
C GLN A 149 -7.45 21.59 -1.29
N ALA A 150 -6.33 20.88 -1.32
CA ALA A 150 -5.02 21.51 -1.48
C ALA A 150 -4.83 22.13 -2.87
N PHE A 151 -5.41 21.52 -3.90
CA PHE A 151 -5.21 21.92 -5.30
C PHE A 151 -6.45 22.50 -5.97
N GLY A 152 -7.57 22.63 -5.25
CA GLY A 152 -8.75 23.37 -5.69
C GLY A 152 -9.59 22.65 -6.74
N TYR A 153 -9.73 21.31 -6.63
CA TYR A 153 -10.62 20.53 -7.49
C TYR A 153 -11.62 19.71 -6.66
N THR A 154 -12.59 19.12 -7.34
CA THR A 154 -13.51 18.13 -6.76
C THR A 154 -13.26 16.77 -7.40
N PHE A 155 -13.59 15.70 -6.69
CA PHE A 155 -13.52 14.35 -7.21
C PHE A 155 -14.84 13.61 -6.99
N ASP A 156 -15.15 12.71 -7.87
CA ASP A 156 -16.31 11.82 -7.82
C ASP A 156 -15.92 10.41 -8.29
N GLY A 157 -16.88 9.51 -8.30
CA GLY A 157 -16.72 8.15 -8.82
C GLY A 157 -15.80 7.25 -7.98
N ALA A 158 -15.60 6.05 -8.48
CA ALA A 158 -14.75 5.03 -7.89
C ALA A 158 -13.29 5.46 -7.85
N ALA A 159 -12.55 4.91 -6.89
CA ALA A 159 -11.11 5.14 -6.79
C ALA A 159 -10.37 4.44 -7.95
N ASP A 160 -9.60 5.22 -8.70
CA ASP A 160 -8.70 4.70 -9.72
C ASP A 160 -7.26 4.84 -9.24
N PHE A 161 -6.59 3.72 -9.03
CA PHE A 161 -5.23 3.71 -8.49
C PHE A 161 -4.16 4.09 -9.52
N GLY A 162 -4.47 4.05 -10.82
CA GLY A 162 -3.55 4.44 -11.89
C GLY A 162 -2.23 3.64 -11.89
N VAL A 163 -2.27 2.37 -11.47
CA VAL A 163 -1.07 1.54 -11.29
C VAL A 163 -0.65 0.92 -12.62
N GLU A 164 0.62 1.10 -12.95
CA GLU A 164 1.28 0.43 -14.06
C GLU A 164 2.48 -0.37 -13.52
N VAL A 165 2.49 -1.69 -13.75
CA VAL A 165 3.61 -2.53 -13.33
C VAL A 165 4.69 -2.51 -14.41
N PRO A 166 5.87 -1.94 -14.14
CA PRO A 166 6.93 -1.87 -15.13
C PRO A 166 7.52 -3.26 -15.41
N ALA A 167 8.06 -3.45 -16.63
CA ALA A 167 8.69 -4.70 -17.04
C ALA A 167 9.86 -5.15 -16.12
N ALA A 168 10.49 -4.22 -15.42
CA ALA A 168 11.51 -4.52 -14.40
C ALA A 168 10.99 -5.36 -13.23
N GLY A 169 9.66 -5.47 -13.04
CA GLY A 169 9.03 -6.36 -12.06
C GLY A 169 8.82 -7.78 -12.55
N SER A 170 9.12 -8.11 -13.81
CA SER A 170 8.86 -9.43 -14.38
C SER A 170 9.57 -10.55 -13.60
N LEU A 171 8.91 -11.70 -13.50
CA LEU A 171 9.39 -12.90 -12.84
C LEU A 171 9.37 -14.06 -13.82
N ASN A 172 10.50 -14.75 -13.92
CA ASN A 172 10.57 -16.00 -14.68
C ASN A 172 10.09 -17.19 -13.83
N GLY A 173 9.50 -18.18 -14.47
CA GLY A 173 9.12 -19.42 -13.82
C GLY A 173 7.83 -19.38 -13.01
N LEU A 174 7.03 -18.33 -13.12
CA LEU A 174 5.69 -18.34 -12.57
C LEU A 174 4.80 -19.33 -13.34
N PRO A 175 3.92 -20.10 -12.66
CA PRO A 175 2.90 -20.89 -13.34
C PRO A 175 2.02 -19.98 -14.22
N PRO A 176 1.48 -20.50 -15.35
CA PRO A 176 0.65 -19.68 -16.24
C PRO A 176 -0.67 -19.23 -15.59
N ARG A 177 -1.16 -19.98 -14.62
CA ARG A 177 -2.36 -19.67 -13.83
C ARG A 177 -2.12 -20.12 -12.39
N TYR A 178 -2.48 -19.30 -11.42
CA TYR A 178 -2.30 -19.58 -9.99
C TYR A 178 -3.19 -18.68 -9.12
N PHE A 179 -3.37 -19.09 -7.88
CA PHE A 179 -3.87 -18.23 -6.80
C PHE A 179 -2.71 -17.63 -6.01
N ALA A 180 -2.90 -16.47 -5.44
CA ALA A 180 -1.94 -15.90 -4.47
C ALA A 180 -2.59 -15.84 -3.07
N ALA A 181 -1.93 -16.41 -2.06
CA ALA A 181 -2.38 -16.39 -0.68
C ALA A 181 -1.45 -15.53 0.19
N LEU A 182 -1.96 -14.38 0.63
CA LEU A 182 -1.25 -13.41 1.47
C LEU A 182 -1.50 -13.75 2.94
N HIS A 183 -0.80 -14.76 3.41
CA HIS A 183 -1.04 -15.43 4.70
C HIS A 183 -0.43 -14.71 5.90
N ALA A 184 0.34 -13.64 5.69
CA ALA A 184 1.13 -12.97 6.72
C ALA A 184 0.82 -11.47 6.82
N THR A 185 0.95 -10.92 8.01
CA THR A 185 0.72 -9.52 8.34
C THR A 185 1.62 -9.08 9.49
N SER A 186 1.69 -7.78 9.74
CA SER A 186 2.58 -7.18 10.73
C SER A 186 2.20 -7.41 12.20
N ARG A 187 1.01 -7.94 12.48
CA ARG A 187 0.50 -8.22 13.83
C ARG A 187 -0.15 -9.58 13.88
N ASP A 188 0.19 -10.39 14.87
CA ASP A 188 -0.35 -11.75 15.03
C ASP A 188 -1.87 -11.78 15.21
N SER A 189 -2.45 -10.74 15.84
CA SER A 189 -3.91 -10.60 16.02
C SER A 189 -4.69 -10.50 14.69
N LYS A 190 -4.03 -10.14 13.60
CA LYS A 190 -4.60 -10.08 12.25
C LYS A 190 -4.43 -11.35 11.44
N LEU A 191 -3.73 -12.34 11.98
CA LEU A 191 -3.52 -13.61 11.29
C LEU A 191 -4.82 -14.42 11.26
N TRP A 192 -5.07 -15.01 10.10
CA TRP A 192 -6.14 -16.00 9.96
C TRP A 192 -5.63 -17.38 10.37
N PRO A 193 -6.41 -18.23 11.07
CA PRO A 193 -5.99 -19.55 11.53
C PRO A 193 -5.48 -20.43 10.40
N GLN A 194 -4.38 -21.18 10.65
CA GLN A 194 -3.78 -22.06 9.64
C GLN A 194 -4.77 -23.11 9.11
N GLN A 195 -5.58 -23.69 10.01
CA GLN A 195 -6.62 -24.65 9.62
C GLN A 195 -7.62 -24.10 8.58
N ASN A 196 -7.95 -22.80 8.65
CA ASN A 196 -8.84 -22.16 7.70
C ASN A 196 -8.12 -21.97 6.35
N TRP A 197 -6.82 -21.60 6.36
CA TRP A 197 -6.02 -21.57 5.16
C TRP A 197 -5.94 -22.94 4.49
N THR A 198 -5.60 -23.99 5.25
CA THR A 198 -5.50 -25.37 4.74
C THR A 198 -6.83 -25.81 4.10
N ALA A 199 -7.96 -25.58 4.78
CA ALA A 199 -9.28 -25.95 4.26
C ALA A 199 -9.64 -25.19 2.98
N LEU A 200 -9.45 -23.86 2.96
CA LEU A 200 -9.75 -23.02 1.80
C LEU A 200 -8.88 -23.40 0.59
N LEU A 201 -7.58 -23.48 0.77
CA LEU A 201 -6.64 -23.71 -0.32
C LEU A 201 -6.77 -25.12 -0.88
N THR A 202 -7.06 -26.14 -0.05
CA THR A 202 -7.36 -27.50 -0.50
C THR A 202 -8.59 -27.51 -1.39
N GLU A 203 -9.66 -26.82 -1.00
CA GLU A 203 -10.90 -26.79 -1.78
C GLU A 203 -10.74 -26.01 -3.09
N LEU A 204 -10.01 -24.91 -3.08
CA LEU A 204 -9.66 -24.17 -4.31
C LEU A 204 -8.84 -25.04 -5.27
N HIS A 205 -7.82 -25.75 -4.76
CA HIS A 205 -7.05 -26.66 -5.60
C HIS A 205 -7.89 -27.82 -6.12
N ARG A 206 -8.77 -28.38 -5.31
CA ARG A 206 -9.67 -29.47 -5.74
C ARG A 206 -10.55 -29.03 -6.92
N ARG A 207 -11.09 -27.80 -6.89
CA ARG A 207 -12.00 -27.25 -7.92
C ARG A 207 -11.28 -26.78 -9.18
N TYR A 208 -10.19 -26.05 -9.02
CA TYR A 208 -9.55 -25.33 -10.13
C TYR A 208 -8.25 -25.98 -10.63
N ARG A 209 -7.67 -26.90 -9.87
CA ARG A 209 -6.38 -27.56 -10.17
C ARG A 209 -5.23 -26.58 -10.40
N LEU A 210 -5.26 -25.41 -9.76
CA LEU A 210 -4.23 -24.39 -9.83
C LEU A 210 -3.30 -24.47 -8.61
N PRO A 211 -2.02 -24.15 -8.76
CA PRO A 211 -1.12 -23.95 -7.65
C PRO A 211 -1.45 -22.65 -6.90
N VAL A 212 -0.98 -22.57 -5.65
CA VAL A 212 -1.12 -21.40 -4.78
C VAL A 212 0.25 -20.85 -4.46
N LEU A 213 0.50 -19.58 -4.76
CA LEU A 213 1.74 -18.91 -4.43
C LEU A 213 1.66 -18.27 -3.04
N LEU A 214 2.71 -18.50 -2.23
CA LEU A 214 2.86 -18.00 -0.87
C LEU A 214 4.02 -17.00 -0.79
N PRO A 215 3.79 -15.69 -1.02
CA PRO A 215 4.83 -14.69 -0.87
C PRO A 215 5.11 -14.41 0.61
N TRP A 216 6.33 -13.94 0.89
CA TRP A 216 6.82 -13.59 2.22
C TRP A 216 7.78 -12.40 2.17
N GLY A 217 7.88 -11.65 3.27
CA GLY A 217 8.74 -10.47 3.40
C GLY A 217 9.70 -10.54 4.59
N SER A 218 9.56 -11.57 5.46
CA SER A 218 10.42 -11.77 6.62
C SER A 218 10.73 -13.25 6.85
N PRO A 219 11.81 -13.62 7.59
CA PRO A 219 12.10 -15.01 7.92
C PRO A 219 10.95 -15.72 8.64
N ALA A 220 10.24 -15.05 9.53
CA ALA A 220 9.07 -15.60 10.23
C ALA A 220 7.90 -15.91 9.27
N GLU A 221 7.64 -15.01 8.32
CA GLU A 221 6.64 -15.23 7.28
C GLU A 221 7.04 -16.37 6.35
N LYS A 222 8.34 -16.49 6.01
CA LYS A 222 8.86 -17.61 5.22
C LYS A 222 8.63 -18.94 5.93
N ALA A 223 8.98 -19.05 7.20
CA ALA A 223 8.78 -20.27 7.99
C ALA A 223 7.28 -20.67 8.03
N ARG A 224 6.36 -19.68 8.14
CA ARG A 224 4.93 -19.92 8.05
C ARG A 224 4.51 -20.44 6.67
N ALA A 225 5.03 -19.86 5.58
CA ALA A 225 4.78 -20.33 4.23
C ALA A 225 5.27 -21.76 4.01
N GLU A 226 6.47 -22.09 4.51
CA GLU A 226 7.05 -23.42 4.42
C GLU A 226 6.23 -24.44 5.21
N ALA A 227 5.74 -24.09 6.41
CA ALA A 227 4.85 -24.96 7.18
C ALA A 227 3.53 -25.24 6.44
N MET A 228 2.94 -24.24 5.80
CA MET A 228 1.73 -24.42 4.97
C MET A 228 2.00 -25.28 3.74
N ALA A 229 3.12 -25.08 3.06
CA ALA A 229 3.49 -25.84 1.86
C ALA A 229 3.80 -27.31 2.20
N ALA A 230 4.28 -27.62 3.40
CA ALA A 230 4.48 -29.00 3.86
C ALA A 230 3.18 -29.80 3.97
N GLU A 231 2.06 -29.12 4.29
CA GLU A 231 0.73 -29.74 4.34
C GLU A 231 0.01 -29.72 2.97
N LEU A 232 0.41 -28.83 2.06
CA LEU A 232 -0.28 -28.54 0.80
C LEU A 232 0.69 -28.68 -0.39
N PRO A 233 0.80 -29.87 -1.02
CA PRO A 233 1.78 -30.12 -2.09
C PRO A 233 1.65 -29.22 -3.33
N PHE A 234 0.53 -28.56 -3.50
CA PHE A 234 0.26 -27.62 -4.58
C PHE A 234 0.58 -26.15 -4.19
N ALA A 235 0.96 -25.89 -2.95
CA ALA A 235 1.38 -24.58 -2.49
C ALA A 235 2.87 -24.37 -2.75
N VAL A 236 3.22 -23.23 -3.31
CA VAL A 236 4.59 -22.89 -3.72
C VAL A 236 5.05 -21.66 -2.91
N VAL A 237 6.08 -21.86 -2.09
CA VAL A 237 6.74 -20.76 -1.39
C VAL A 237 7.52 -19.94 -2.41
N CYS A 238 7.20 -18.65 -2.52
CA CYS A 238 7.89 -17.77 -3.44
C CYS A 238 9.37 -17.57 -3.06
N PRO A 239 10.26 -17.28 -4.02
CA PRO A 239 11.56 -16.72 -3.71
C PRO A 239 11.40 -15.35 -3.02
N PRO A 240 12.47 -14.77 -2.45
CA PRO A 240 12.41 -13.41 -1.94
C PRO A 240 12.05 -12.44 -3.08
N LEU A 241 10.97 -11.67 -2.88
CA LEU A 241 10.45 -10.73 -3.87
C LEU A 241 10.67 -9.29 -3.40
N ASN A 242 11.12 -8.40 -4.30
CA ASN A 242 10.94 -6.98 -4.08
C ASN A 242 9.47 -6.56 -4.40
N LEU A 243 9.10 -5.32 -4.11
CA LEU A 243 7.71 -4.88 -4.26
C LEU A 243 7.24 -4.82 -5.73
N LEU A 244 8.13 -4.57 -6.69
CA LEU A 244 7.78 -4.62 -8.11
C LEU A 244 7.51 -6.06 -8.56
N GLN A 245 8.34 -7.01 -8.12
CA GLN A 245 8.13 -8.43 -8.37
C GLN A 245 6.85 -8.95 -7.71
N ALA A 246 6.57 -8.50 -6.49
CA ALA A 246 5.30 -8.82 -5.83
C ALA A 246 4.10 -8.26 -6.61
N ALA A 247 4.19 -7.02 -7.12
CA ALA A 247 3.16 -6.43 -7.96
C ALA A 247 2.94 -7.26 -9.24
N PHE A 248 4.01 -7.67 -9.91
CA PHE A 248 3.94 -8.51 -11.11
C PHE A 248 3.28 -9.88 -10.82
N MET A 249 3.70 -10.54 -9.74
CA MET A 249 3.08 -11.79 -9.28
C MET A 249 1.59 -11.60 -8.98
N LEU A 250 1.21 -10.54 -8.24
CA LEU A 250 -0.19 -10.28 -7.94
C LEU A 250 -1.02 -9.97 -9.18
N GLN A 251 -0.46 -9.23 -10.14
CA GLN A 251 -1.11 -8.90 -11.41
C GLN A 251 -1.47 -10.15 -12.23
N GLY A 252 -0.65 -11.21 -12.18
CA GLY A 252 -0.89 -12.47 -12.89
C GLY A 252 -1.82 -13.46 -12.18
N ALA A 253 -2.18 -13.21 -10.91
CA ALA A 253 -3.00 -14.13 -10.15
C ALA A 253 -4.45 -14.21 -10.68
N GLN A 254 -5.04 -15.41 -10.67
CA GLN A 254 -6.47 -15.62 -10.99
C GLN A 254 -7.39 -15.00 -9.93
N ALA A 255 -7.01 -15.17 -8.67
CA ALA A 255 -7.55 -14.42 -7.54
C ALA A 255 -6.49 -14.31 -6.44
N VAL A 256 -6.64 -13.29 -5.62
CA VAL A 256 -5.80 -13.05 -4.43
C VAL A 256 -6.67 -13.19 -3.19
N ILE A 257 -6.21 -13.98 -2.24
CA ILE A 257 -6.82 -14.10 -0.92
C ILE A 257 -5.80 -13.61 0.10
N GLY A 258 -6.18 -12.73 1.00
CA GLY A 258 -5.20 -12.22 1.93
C GLY A 258 -5.77 -11.69 3.23
N VAL A 259 -4.98 -11.77 4.29
CA VAL A 259 -5.23 -11.03 5.52
C VAL A 259 -4.92 -9.55 5.32
N ASP A 260 -5.35 -8.68 6.25
CA ASP A 260 -5.07 -7.24 6.23
C ASP A 260 -3.55 -6.96 6.23
N THR A 261 -3.01 -6.77 5.05
CA THR A 261 -1.57 -6.52 4.79
C THR A 261 -1.38 -5.54 3.62
N GLY A 262 -0.19 -4.95 3.54
CA GLY A 262 0.13 -4.02 2.45
C GLY A 262 0.02 -4.63 1.04
N LEU A 263 0.34 -5.91 0.87
CA LEU A 263 0.19 -6.61 -0.41
C LEU A 263 -1.27 -6.83 -0.80
N LEU A 264 -2.20 -6.93 0.17
CA LEU A 264 -3.63 -6.99 -0.12
C LEU A 264 -4.10 -5.70 -0.81
N HIS A 265 -3.69 -4.55 -0.30
CA HIS A 265 -3.99 -3.25 -0.92
C HIS A 265 -3.31 -3.08 -2.29
N LEU A 266 -2.15 -3.71 -2.49
CA LEU A 266 -1.50 -3.72 -3.80
C LEU A 266 -2.30 -4.56 -4.81
N ALA A 267 -2.85 -5.69 -4.41
CA ALA A 267 -3.73 -6.51 -5.25
C ALA A 267 -5.03 -5.76 -5.60
N ASP A 268 -5.58 -5.01 -4.65
CA ASP A 268 -6.73 -4.10 -4.86
C ASP A 268 -6.40 -3.03 -5.90
N ALA A 269 -5.26 -2.36 -5.75
CA ALA A 269 -4.79 -1.34 -6.69
C ALA A 269 -4.56 -1.89 -8.12
N LEU A 270 -4.25 -3.19 -8.24
CA LEU A 270 -4.08 -3.91 -9.51
C LEU A 270 -5.41 -4.43 -10.08
N ALA A 271 -6.54 -4.11 -9.44
CA ALA A 271 -7.90 -4.53 -9.84
C ALA A 271 -8.03 -6.06 -10.02
N ARG A 272 -7.34 -6.86 -9.19
CA ARG A 272 -7.44 -8.32 -9.25
C ARG A 272 -8.69 -8.80 -8.52
N PRO A 273 -9.25 -9.98 -8.92
CA PRO A 273 -10.23 -10.68 -8.10
C PRO A 273 -9.65 -10.91 -6.71
N LEU A 274 -10.30 -10.36 -5.66
CA LEU A 274 -9.67 -10.18 -4.35
C LEU A 274 -10.63 -10.46 -3.20
N VAL A 275 -10.18 -11.25 -2.23
CA VAL A 275 -10.87 -11.42 -0.95
C VAL A 275 -9.93 -11.03 0.18
N GLY A 276 -10.28 -9.97 0.89
CA GLY A 276 -9.59 -9.51 2.11
C GLY A 276 -10.22 -10.11 3.37
N ILE A 277 -9.42 -10.73 4.23
CA ILE A 277 -9.83 -11.33 5.49
C ILE A 277 -9.37 -10.45 6.65
N TYR A 278 -10.31 -9.99 7.46
CA TYR A 278 -10.07 -9.06 8.57
C TYR A 278 -10.49 -9.75 9.87
N THR A 279 -9.58 -9.86 10.82
CA THR A 279 -9.81 -10.48 12.13
C THR A 279 -9.69 -9.49 13.29
N ASP A 280 -8.84 -8.47 13.15
CA ASP A 280 -8.54 -7.46 14.19
C ASP A 280 -8.35 -6.06 13.58
N SER A 281 -9.04 -5.76 12.51
CA SER A 281 -9.05 -4.43 11.89
C SER A 281 -10.41 -4.13 11.26
N ASP A 282 -10.72 -2.83 11.15
CA ASP A 282 -11.98 -2.34 10.63
C ASP A 282 -11.86 -2.16 9.09
N PRO A 283 -12.50 -3.02 8.29
CA PRO A 283 -12.43 -2.92 6.83
C PRO A 283 -13.10 -1.64 6.28
N HIS A 284 -13.99 -0.98 7.02
CA HIS A 284 -14.56 0.30 6.60
C HIS A 284 -13.54 1.45 6.61
N LYS A 285 -12.42 1.30 7.33
CA LYS A 285 -11.36 2.32 7.40
C LYS A 285 -10.20 2.04 6.47
N THR A 286 -9.81 0.78 6.37
CA THR A 286 -8.62 0.35 5.62
C THR A 286 -8.86 -0.94 4.84
N GLY A 287 -10.11 -1.26 4.51
CA GLY A 287 -10.45 -2.40 3.67
C GLY A 287 -10.10 -2.17 2.21
N VAL A 288 -10.25 -3.23 1.41
CA VAL A 288 -10.18 -3.12 -0.05
C VAL A 288 -11.34 -2.25 -0.55
N GLN A 289 -11.13 -1.58 -1.68
CA GLN A 289 -12.17 -0.73 -2.25
C GLN A 289 -13.32 -1.61 -2.77
N PRO A 290 -14.55 -1.43 -2.26
CA PRO A 290 -15.66 -2.30 -2.62
C PRO A 290 -15.94 -2.27 -4.13
N SER A 291 -15.93 -3.44 -4.74
CA SER A 291 -16.27 -3.62 -6.15
C SER A 291 -16.80 -5.04 -6.36
N PRO A 292 -17.39 -5.34 -7.53
CA PRO A 292 -17.78 -6.72 -7.84
C PRO A 292 -16.62 -7.72 -7.77
N ARG A 293 -15.36 -7.23 -7.94
CA ARG A 293 -14.13 -8.03 -7.93
C ARG A 293 -13.37 -8.01 -6.61
N ALA A 294 -13.80 -7.22 -5.61
CA ALA A 294 -13.07 -7.09 -4.35
C ALA A 294 -14.04 -7.08 -3.17
N LEU A 295 -13.86 -8.04 -2.26
CA LEU A 295 -14.71 -8.23 -1.08
C LEU A 295 -13.85 -8.22 0.20
N SER A 296 -14.40 -7.62 1.25
CA SER A 296 -13.87 -7.69 2.61
C SER A 296 -14.74 -8.60 3.46
N LEU A 297 -14.14 -9.57 4.14
CA LEU A 297 -14.80 -10.48 5.07
C LEU A 297 -14.32 -10.25 6.49
N GLY A 298 -15.22 -10.31 7.45
CA GLY A 298 -14.92 -10.18 8.89
C GLY A 298 -14.73 -8.74 9.34
N GLY A 299 -13.99 -8.56 10.43
CA GLY A 299 -13.79 -7.29 11.13
C GLY A 299 -13.16 -7.50 12.50
N ILE A 300 -13.20 -6.47 13.34
CA ILE A 300 -12.66 -6.54 14.71
C ILE A 300 -13.39 -7.62 15.52
N GLY A 301 -12.63 -8.61 16.01
CA GLY A 301 -13.16 -9.72 16.79
C GLY A 301 -13.97 -10.75 15.99
N GLN A 302 -13.97 -10.66 14.67
CA GLN A 302 -14.61 -11.63 13.77
C GLN A 302 -13.55 -12.51 13.12
N CYS A 303 -13.86 -13.78 12.88
CA CYS A 303 -12.98 -14.71 12.20
C CYS A 303 -13.79 -15.46 11.14
N PRO A 304 -13.79 -14.99 9.87
CA PRO A 304 -14.52 -15.66 8.79
C PRO A 304 -14.10 -17.13 8.64
N GLY A 305 -15.04 -18.00 8.33
CA GLY A 305 -14.77 -19.41 8.09
C GLY A 305 -14.22 -19.66 6.67
N ALA A 306 -13.58 -20.84 6.47
CA ALA A 306 -13.05 -21.22 5.18
C ALA A 306 -14.16 -21.35 4.09
N ALA A 307 -15.35 -21.82 4.44
CA ALA A 307 -16.47 -21.93 3.51
C ALA A 307 -16.99 -20.57 3.04
N GLU A 308 -17.04 -19.58 3.96
CA GLU A 308 -17.41 -18.21 3.64
C GLU A 308 -16.38 -17.58 2.69
N ALA A 309 -15.08 -17.75 3.00
CA ALA A 309 -13.99 -17.28 2.16
C ALA A 309 -14.03 -17.92 0.76
N LEU A 310 -14.33 -19.21 0.66
CA LEU A 310 -14.46 -19.90 -0.62
C LEU A 310 -15.58 -19.31 -1.47
N SER A 311 -16.76 -19.11 -0.88
CA SER A 311 -17.91 -18.51 -1.60
C SER A 311 -17.58 -17.10 -2.09
N ALA A 312 -16.87 -16.31 -1.28
CA ALA A 312 -16.43 -14.97 -1.68
C ALA A 312 -15.40 -15.02 -2.84
N VAL A 313 -14.45 -15.96 -2.82
CA VAL A 313 -13.49 -16.14 -3.92
C VAL A 313 -14.22 -16.49 -5.22
N GLU A 314 -15.20 -17.38 -5.19
CA GLU A 314 -15.99 -17.74 -6.36
C GLU A 314 -16.78 -16.53 -6.89
N GLN A 315 -17.38 -15.75 -6.01
CA GLN A 315 -18.12 -14.54 -6.38
C GLN A 315 -17.22 -13.53 -7.10
N VAL A 316 -16.04 -13.20 -6.55
CA VAL A 316 -15.13 -12.22 -7.18
C VAL A 316 -14.53 -12.72 -8.49
N MET A 317 -14.35 -14.02 -8.64
CA MET A 317 -13.87 -14.65 -9.88
C MET A 317 -14.93 -14.66 -10.99
N GLN A 318 -16.21 -14.76 -10.65
CA GLN A 318 -17.31 -14.69 -11.63
C GLN A 318 -17.49 -13.27 -12.19
N ALA A 319 -17.10 -12.25 -11.42
CA ALA A 319 -17.17 -10.86 -11.81
C ALA A 319 -15.92 -10.37 -12.59
N ALA A 320 -14.92 -11.26 -12.81
CA ALA A 320 -13.65 -10.96 -13.49
C ALA A 320 -13.66 -11.27 -14.99
#